data_bc0fe57d108834cab0dfc359c46f125c
#
_entry.id   bc0fe57d108834cab0dfc359c46f125c
#
_cell.length_a   1.000
_cell.length_b   1.000
_cell.length_c   1.000
_cell.angle_alpha   90.00
_cell.angle_beta   90.00
_cell.angle_gamma   90.00
#
_symmetry.space_group_name_H-M   'P 1'
#
loop_
_entity.id
_entity.type
_entity.pdbx_description
1 polymer ?
#
loop_
_entity_poly.entity_id
_entity_poly.type
_entity_poly.pdbx_seq_one_letter_code
_entity_poly.pdbx_strand_id
1 'polypeptide(L)'
;MKRLLVVGAGGFIGGFIADEGLRRGMDVTVAVRESTSRRYLSDPRLHFMVLDYDDSAAVESAIAAQEPWDYVIYNLGATKCAYYPDFRRINFEYLRTFCEALKATGHTPRRLLFMSSLSALGPGDEKSYTPLDSSVMPNPSTRYGQSKIMAEQYLEFMAGIPYIIFRPTGVYGPHEQDYLMMVKCIDRHFDFGVGWRPQMLTFIYVEDLVRAMFEALESGVENKKYIIAEPRAYTQKEFRSIVAEE
;
A
#
# COMPACT_ATOMS: atom_id res chain seq x y z
N MET A 1 22.43 12.59 4.11
CA MET A 1 21.53 11.46 4.47
C MET A 1 20.26 11.63 3.66
N LYS A 2 19.71 10.58 3.02
CA LYS A 2 18.44 10.68 2.29
C LYS A 2 17.30 10.79 3.28
N ARG A 3 16.30 11.63 2.97
CA ARG A 3 15.12 11.83 3.80
C ARG A 3 13.92 11.09 3.23
N LEU A 4 13.24 10.31 4.04
CA LEU A 4 12.06 9.51 3.68
C LEU A 4 10.85 9.93 4.50
N LEU A 5 9.73 10.16 3.83
CA LEU A 5 8.42 10.27 4.47
C LEU A 5 7.60 9.01 4.23
N VAL A 6 7.09 8.41 5.31
CA VAL A 6 6.19 7.25 5.26
C VAL A 6 4.78 7.69 5.67
N VAL A 7 3.88 7.76 4.72
CA VAL A 7 2.46 8.10 4.95
C VAL A 7 1.67 6.82 5.20
N GLY A 8 0.91 6.75 6.30
CA GLY A 8 0.22 5.52 6.71
C GLY A 8 1.12 4.53 7.46
N ALA A 9 2.12 5.04 8.16
CA ALA A 9 3.13 4.26 8.87
C ALA A 9 2.56 3.40 10.03
N GLY A 10 1.45 3.80 10.66
CA GLY A 10 0.87 3.06 11.79
C GLY A 10 0.16 1.76 11.43
N GLY A 11 0.04 1.43 10.13
CA GLY A 11 -0.53 0.16 9.65
C GLY A 11 0.49 -0.97 9.60
N PHE A 12 0.01 -2.18 9.25
CA PHE A 12 0.81 -3.40 9.13
C PHE A 12 2.08 -3.18 8.28
N ILE A 13 1.93 -2.84 7.00
CA ILE A 13 3.07 -2.66 6.08
C ILE A 13 3.89 -1.41 6.46
N GLY A 14 3.24 -0.38 7.00
CA GLY A 14 3.88 0.90 7.29
C GLY A 14 4.98 0.83 8.34
N GLY A 15 4.84 -0.02 9.36
CA GLY A 15 5.90 -0.29 10.34
C GLY A 15 7.16 -0.88 9.68
N PHE A 16 7.00 -1.91 8.84
CA PHE A 16 8.11 -2.50 8.09
C PHE A 16 8.81 -1.51 7.15
N ILE A 17 8.05 -0.60 6.53
CA ILE A 17 8.64 0.46 5.69
C ILE A 17 9.50 1.40 6.54
N ALA A 18 9.02 1.81 7.71
CA ALA A 18 9.76 2.69 8.62
C ALA A 18 11.05 2.03 9.11
N ASP A 19 10.99 0.78 9.53
CA ASP A 19 12.15 0.00 9.99
C ASP A 19 13.20 -0.19 8.89
N GLU A 20 12.78 -0.53 7.67
CA GLU A 20 13.70 -0.68 6.52
C GLU A 20 14.37 0.65 6.15
N GLY A 21 13.62 1.77 6.20
CA GLY A 21 14.19 3.10 5.98
C GLY A 21 15.32 3.42 6.98
N LEU A 22 15.08 3.16 8.27
CA LEU A 22 16.10 3.30 9.32
C LEU A 22 17.27 2.36 9.13
N ARG A 23 17.02 1.11 8.73
CA ARG A 23 18.07 0.11 8.45
C ARG A 23 18.98 0.54 7.29
N ARG A 24 18.43 1.22 6.29
CA ARG A 24 19.18 1.81 5.16
C ARG A 24 19.87 3.14 5.52
N GLY A 25 19.80 3.58 6.77
CA GLY A 25 20.42 4.82 7.23
C GLY A 25 19.76 6.08 6.72
N MET A 26 18.46 6.04 6.41
CA MET A 26 17.69 7.22 6.03
C MET A 26 17.21 7.99 7.26
N ASP A 27 16.96 9.30 7.10
CA ASP A 27 16.21 10.13 8.04
C ASP A 27 14.73 9.91 7.78
N VAL A 28 14.05 9.21 8.71
CA VAL A 28 12.68 8.72 8.50
C VAL A 28 11.68 9.55 9.28
N THR A 29 10.79 10.20 8.55
CA THR A 29 9.58 10.85 9.10
C THR A 29 8.37 9.94 8.85
N VAL A 30 7.55 9.73 9.87
CA VAL A 30 6.31 8.95 9.78
C VAL A 30 5.11 9.86 9.95
N ALA A 31 4.25 9.92 8.92
CA ALA A 31 3.00 10.65 8.97
C ALA A 31 1.90 9.77 9.55
N VAL A 32 1.30 10.22 10.63
CA VAL A 32 0.26 9.54 11.40
C VAL A 32 -0.91 10.48 11.67
N ARG A 33 -2.10 9.94 11.93
CA ARG A 33 -3.20 10.72 12.51
C ARG A 33 -3.05 10.74 14.04
N GLU A 34 -3.66 11.69 14.71
CA GLU A 34 -3.66 11.77 16.17
C GLU A 34 -4.11 10.46 16.84
N SER A 35 -5.14 9.83 16.27
CA SER A 35 -5.70 8.55 16.75
C SER A 35 -4.90 7.30 16.36
N THR A 36 -3.80 7.44 15.62
CA THR A 36 -3.04 6.27 15.12
C THR A 36 -2.26 5.60 16.23
N SER A 37 -2.46 4.28 16.38
CA SER A 37 -1.61 3.47 17.27
C SER A 37 -0.16 3.48 16.78
N ARG A 38 0.77 3.75 17.69
CA ARG A 38 2.22 3.75 17.40
C ARG A 38 2.92 2.45 17.78
N ARG A 39 2.16 1.38 18.03
CA ARG A 39 2.71 0.10 18.56
C ARG A 39 3.81 -0.52 17.68
N TYR A 40 3.80 -0.24 16.37
CA TYR A 40 4.82 -0.71 15.41
C TYR A 40 5.82 0.38 15.02
N LEU A 41 5.83 1.51 15.73
CA LEU A 41 6.67 2.67 15.48
C LEU A 41 7.43 3.02 16.78
N SER A 42 8.21 2.05 17.29
CA SER A 42 8.86 2.16 18.60
C SER A 42 10.31 2.62 18.54
N ASP A 43 10.93 2.67 17.36
CA ASP A 43 12.33 3.12 17.25
C ASP A 43 12.43 4.62 17.54
N PRO A 44 13.29 5.04 18.51
CA PRO A 44 13.41 6.45 18.91
C PRO A 44 13.99 7.36 17.83
N ARG A 45 14.53 6.82 16.76
CA ARG A 45 15.06 7.60 15.62
C ARG A 45 13.97 8.09 14.67
N LEU A 46 12.72 7.61 14.81
CA LEU A 46 11.60 8.03 13.99
C LEU A 46 11.15 9.45 14.35
N HIS A 47 10.99 10.29 13.33
CA HIS A 47 10.37 11.60 13.47
C HIS A 47 8.87 11.49 13.17
N PHE A 48 8.04 12.05 14.04
CA PHE A 48 6.58 11.97 13.90
C PHE A 48 6.02 13.27 13.35
N MET A 49 5.16 13.16 12.33
CA MET A 49 4.35 14.24 11.79
C MET A 49 2.88 13.85 11.89
N VAL A 50 2.07 14.68 12.56
CA VAL A 50 0.62 14.46 12.65
C VAL A 50 -0.05 15.15 11.48
N LEU A 51 -0.92 14.40 10.74
CA LEU A 51 -1.69 14.93 9.62
C LEU A 51 -3.19 14.71 9.85
N ASP A 52 -3.95 15.77 9.71
CA ASP A 52 -5.40 15.73 9.56
C ASP A 52 -5.76 15.87 8.08
N TYR A 53 -6.05 14.77 7.43
CA TYR A 53 -6.34 14.73 5.99
C TYR A 53 -7.70 15.33 5.63
N ASP A 54 -8.58 15.55 6.59
CA ASP A 54 -9.88 16.20 6.39
C ASP A 54 -9.75 17.74 6.37
N ASP A 55 -8.60 18.28 6.81
CA ASP A 55 -8.24 19.69 6.74
C ASP A 55 -7.03 19.92 5.81
N SER A 56 -7.29 20.38 4.61
CA SER A 56 -6.25 20.62 3.59
C SER A 56 -5.25 21.70 4.01
N ALA A 57 -5.69 22.74 4.73
CA ALA A 57 -4.81 23.80 5.21
C ALA A 57 -3.89 23.29 6.34
N ALA A 58 -4.39 22.40 7.20
CA ALA A 58 -3.58 21.74 8.21
C ALA A 58 -2.52 20.84 7.59
N VAL A 59 -2.87 20.07 6.53
CA VAL A 59 -1.91 19.24 5.78
C VAL A 59 -0.82 20.10 5.15
N GLU A 60 -1.19 21.19 4.48
CA GLU A 60 -0.23 22.11 3.85
C GLU A 60 0.69 22.75 4.89
N SER A 61 0.16 23.25 6.00
CA SER A 61 0.94 23.83 7.08
C SER A 61 1.90 22.84 7.72
N ALA A 62 1.47 21.60 7.94
CA ALA A 62 2.31 20.55 8.52
C ALA A 62 3.46 20.16 7.59
N ILE A 63 3.24 20.12 6.27
CA ILE A 63 4.28 19.87 5.26
C ILE A 63 5.24 21.05 5.18
N ALA A 64 4.73 22.30 5.12
CA ALA A 64 5.54 23.51 5.02
C ALA A 64 6.49 23.69 6.21
N ALA A 65 6.15 23.15 7.39
CA ALA A 65 6.98 23.18 8.58
C ALA A 65 8.17 22.21 8.55
N GLN A 66 8.27 21.38 7.53
CA GLN A 66 9.35 20.38 7.40
C GLN A 66 10.39 20.81 6.35
N GLU A 67 11.53 20.18 6.39
CA GLU A 67 12.45 20.20 5.25
C GLU A 67 11.98 19.19 4.18
N PRO A 68 12.24 19.44 2.89
CA PRO A 68 11.82 18.54 1.80
C PRO A 68 12.38 17.11 1.93
N TRP A 69 11.59 16.12 1.55
CA TRP A 69 12.00 14.71 1.50
C TRP A 69 12.52 14.32 0.12
N ASP A 70 13.54 13.45 0.09
CA ASP A 70 13.99 12.84 -1.17
C ASP A 70 12.94 11.86 -1.70
N TYR A 71 12.34 11.09 -0.79
CA TYR A 71 11.38 10.05 -1.13
C TYR A 71 10.13 10.12 -0.24
N VAL A 72 9.01 9.80 -0.84
CA VAL A 72 7.74 9.59 -0.13
C VAL A 72 7.22 8.19 -0.46
N ILE A 73 6.88 7.39 0.55
CA ILE A 73 6.09 6.17 0.39
C ILE A 73 4.69 6.44 0.93
N TYR A 74 3.72 6.51 0.02
CA TYR A 74 2.31 6.71 0.36
C TYR A 74 1.61 5.36 0.48
N ASN A 75 1.55 4.86 1.72
CA ASN A 75 0.94 3.57 2.09
C ASN A 75 -0.42 3.73 2.79
N LEU A 76 -0.93 4.97 2.94
CA LEU A 76 -2.23 5.20 3.53
C LEU A 76 -3.34 4.65 2.63
N GLY A 77 -4.25 3.88 3.24
CA GLY A 77 -5.42 3.35 2.56
C GLY A 77 -6.28 2.52 3.50
N ALA A 78 -7.54 2.38 3.14
CA ALA A 78 -8.49 1.52 3.82
C ALA A 78 -8.90 0.37 2.89
N THR A 79 -8.75 -0.86 3.35
CA THR A 79 -9.19 -2.08 2.65
C THR A 79 -10.62 -2.45 3.02
N LYS A 80 -11.12 -1.93 4.14
CA LYS A 80 -12.48 -2.13 4.67
C LYS A 80 -13.05 -0.78 5.11
N CYS A 81 -14.25 -0.47 4.68
CA CYS A 81 -15.01 0.71 5.10
C CYS A 81 -16.46 0.33 5.35
N ALA A 82 -17.08 0.92 6.38
CA ALA A 82 -18.49 0.73 6.66
C ALA A 82 -19.36 1.39 5.57
N TYR A 83 -18.92 2.53 5.05
CA TYR A 83 -19.62 3.30 4.03
C TYR A 83 -18.80 3.42 2.76
N TYR A 84 -19.47 3.31 1.62
CA TYR A 84 -18.82 3.41 0.31
C TYR A 84 -18.04 4.72 0.06
N PRO A 85 -18.58 5.90 0.40
CA PRO A 85 -17.87 7.15 0.20
C PRO A 85 -16.51 7.21 0.91
N ASP A 86 -16.33 6.48 2.02
CA ASP A 86 -15.08 6.45 2.77
C ASP A 86 -13.94 5.81 1.99
N PHE A 87 -14.21 4.81 1.13
CA PHE A 87 -13.18 4.26 0.25
C PHE A 87 -12.59 5.33 -0.67
N ARG A 88 -13.45 6.13 -1.30
CA ARG A 88 -13.03 7.21 -2.17
C ARG A 88 -12.28 8.28 -1.38
N ARG A 89 -12.83 8.73 -0.26
CA ARG A 89 -12.22 9.75 0.60
C ARG A 89 -10.83 9.34 1.05
N ILE A 90 -10.68 8.14 1.67
CA ILE A 90 -9.42 7.70 2.27
C ILE A 90 -8.39 7.30 1.21
N ASN A 91 -8.80 6.55 0.17
CA ASN A 91 -7.86 5.99 -0.80
C ASN A 91 -7.51 6.95 -1.93
N PHE A 92 -8.34 7.94 -2.22
CA PHE A 92 -8.12 8.87 -3.33
C PHE A 92 -8.04 10.33 -2.88
N GLU A 93 -9.06 10.86 -2.17
CA GLU A 93 -9.11 12.30 -1.87
C GLU A 93 -7.98 12.73 -0.93
N TYR A 94 -7.63 11.91 0.05
CA TYR A 94 -6.49 12.17 0.94
C TYR A 94 -5.15 12.16 0.20
N LEU A 95 -4.95 11.26 -0.78
CA LEU A 95 -3.76 11.28 -1.63
C LEU A 95 -3.71 12.57 -2.45
N ARG A 96 -4.85 12.97 -3.04
CA ARG A 96 -4.93 14.21 -3.81
C ARG A 96 -4.56 15.42 -2.94
N THR A 97 -5.21 15.59 -1.80
CA THR A 97 -4.92 16.67 -0.83
C THR A 97 -3.43 16.69 -0.47
N PHE A 98 -2.86 15.54 -0.19
CA PHE A 98 -1.44 15.41 0.16
C PHE A 98 -0.52 15.83 -1.00
N CYS A 99 -0.78 15.37 -2.22
CA CYS A 99 0.00 15.73 -3.40
C CYS A 99 -0.12 17.22 -3.75
N GLU A 100 -1.31 17.80 -3.60
CA GLU A 100 -1.55 19.23 -3.80
C GLU A 100 -0.75 20.05 -2.78
N ALA A 101 -0.73 19.65 -1.53
CA ALA A 101 0.05 20.30 -0.47
C ALA A 101 1.57 20.20 -0.72
N LEU A 102 2.08 19.05 -1.16
CA LEU A 102 3.51 18.90 -1.56
C LEU A 102 3.90 19.90 -2.64
N LYS A 103 3.03 20.12 -3.63
CA LYS A 103 3.31 21.07 -4.72
C LYS A 103 3.20 22.52 -4.24
N ALA A 104 2.16 22.85 -3.49
CA ALA A 104 1.93 24.22 -3.00
C ALA A 104 3.08 24.70 -2.10
N THR A 105 3.67 23.79 -1.32
CA THR A 105 4.79 24.10 -0.40
C THR A 105 6.18 23.93 -1.05
N GLY A 106 6.28 23.47 -2.30
CA GLY A 106 7.56 23.21 -2.96
C GLY A 106 8.29 21.96 -2.46
N HIS A 107 7.59 21.06 -1.75
CA HIS A 107 8.16 19.82 -1.18
C HIS A 107 7.97 18.59 -2.09
N THR A 108 7.88 18.81 -3.40
CA THR A 108 7.78 17.70 -4.37
C THR A 108 8.98 16.77 -4.25
N PRO A 109 8.81 15.49 -3.90
CA PRO A 109 9.93 14.57 -3.72
C PRO A 109 10.52 14.17 -5.07
N ARG A 110 11.73 13.61 -5.05
CA ARG A 110 12.32 12.99 -6.25
C ARG A 110 11.46 11.86 -6.77
N ARG A 111 10.85 11.07 -5.86
CA ARG A 111 9.90 9.99 -6.18
C ARG A 111 8.88 9.80 -5.08
N LEU A 112 7.64 9.60 -5.50
CA LEU A 112 6.56 9.15 -4.65
C LEU A 112 6.20 7.71 -5.02
N LEU A 113 6.38 6.76 -4.11
CA LEU A 113 5.87 5.40 -4.28
C LEU A 113 4.48 5.31 -3.67
N PHE A 114 3.51 4.95 -4.50
CA PHE A 114 2.12 4.75 -4.07
C PHE A 114 1.80 3.27 -3.92
N MET A 115 1.30 2.89 -2.75
CA MET A 115 0.76 1.56 -2.48
C MET A 115 -0.66 1.44 -3.02
N SER A 116 -0.77 0.90 -4.22
CA SER A 116 -2.04 0.53 -4.82
C SER A 116 -2.43 -0.91 -4.41
N SER A 117 -3.03 -1.66 -5.28
CA SER A 117 -3.41 -3.06 -5.09
C SER A 117 -3.64 -3.72 -6.44
N LEU A 118 -3.46 -5.03 -6.53
CA LEU A 118 -3.91 -5.82 -7.68
C LEU A 118 -5.41 -5.65 -7.94
N SER A 119 -6.21 -5.40 -6.90
CA SER A 119 -7.65 -5.10 -7.01
C SER A 119 -7.97 -3.89 -7.91
N ALA A 120 -7.02 -3.00 -8.17
CA ALA A 120 -7.19 -1.89 -9.11
C ALA A 120 -7.32 -2.37 -10.57
N LEU A 121 -6.77 -3.54 -10.91
CA LEU A 121 -6.94 -4.16 -12.23
C LEU A 121 -8.29 -4.88 -12.37
N GLY A 122 -8.88 -5.30 -11.26
CA GLY A 122 -10.07 -6.14 -11.22
C GLY A 122 -9.73 -7.64 -11.21
N PRO A 123 -10.76 -8.50 -11.33
CA PRO A 123 -10.55 -9.94 -11.37
C PRO A 123 -9.85 -10.33 -12.68
N GLY A 124 -8.99 -11.35 -12.60
CA GLY A 124 -8.44 -12.02 -13.78
C GLY A 124 -9.49 -12.85 -14.52
N ASP A 125 -9.05 -13.54 -15.57
CA ASP A 125 -9.90 -14.51 -16.26
C ASP A 125 -10.07 -15.77 -15.40
N GLU A 126 -11.20 -15.89 -14.74
CA GLU A 126 -11.56 -17.02 -13.88
C GLU A 126 -11.77 -18.35 -14.65
N LYS A 127 -11.66 -18.36 -15.99
CA LYS A 127 -11.78 -19.56 -16.80
C LYS A 127 -10.42 -20.09 -17.22
N SER A 128 -9.58 -19.23 -17.76
CA SER A 128 -8.25 -19.62 -18.26
C SER A 128 -7.16 -19.52 -17.19
N TYR A 129 -7.42 -18.76 -16.11
CA TYR A 129 -6.42 -18.41 -15.09
C TYR A 129 -5.15 -17.77 -15.66
N THR A 130 -5.28 -17.09 -16.80
CA THR A 130 -4.16 -16.36 -17.39
C THR A 130 -3.67 -15.29 -16.41
N PRO A 131 -2.38 -15.27 -16.08
CA PRO A 131 -1.83 -14.27 -15.19
C PRO A 131 -2.09 -12.85 -15.69
N LEU A 132 -2.44 -11.96 -14.77
CA LEU A 132 -2.52 -10.53 -15.07
C LEU A 132 -1.12 -9.96 -15.27
N ASP A 133 -0.94 -9.18 -16.31
CA ASP A 133 0.28 -8.41 -16.57
C ASP A 133 0.02 -6.90 -16.59
N SER A 134 1.08 -6.12 -16.78
CA SER A 134 0.99 -4.66 -16.76
C SER A 134 0.21 -4.04 -17.92
N SER A 135 -0.09 -4.80 -18.98
CA SER A 135 -0.84 -4.34 -20.15
C SER A 135 -2.35 -4.43 -19.99
N VAL A 136 -2.81 -5.16 -18.95
CA VAL A 136 -4.23 -5.35 -18.69
C VAL A 136 -4.91 -4.03 -18.40
N MET A 137 -5.99 -3.75 -19.14
CA MET A 137 -6.80 -2.56 -18.90
C MET A 137 -7.56 -2.72 -17.58
N PRO A 138 -7.45 -1.75 -16.64
CA PRO A 138 -8.13 -1.84 -15.36
C PRO A 138 -9.65 -1.91 -15.50
N ASN A 139 -10.24 -2.91 -14.84
CA ASN A 139 -11.69 -3.10 -14.73
C ASN A 139 -12.07 -3.56 -13.30
N PRO A 140 -11.87 -2.69 -12.29
CA PRO A 140 -12.10 -3.05 -10.89
C PRO A 140 -13.57 -3.36 -10.61
N SER A 141 -13.84 -4.54 -10.05
CA SER A 141 -15.17 -4.99 -9.66
C SER A 141 -15.58 -4.58 -8.24
N THR A 142 -14.59 -4.19 -7.40
CA THR A 142 -14.83 -3.80 -6.00
C THR A 142 -14.71 -2.30 -5.80
N ARG A 143 -15.40 -1.78 -4.77
CA ARG A 143 -15.31 -0.37 -4.38
C ARG A 143 -13.90 0.04 -3.95
N TYR A 144 -13.20 -0.87 -3.28
CA TYR A 144 -11.79 -0.70 -2.96
C TYR A 144 -10.93 -0.57 -4.22
N GLY A 145 -11.04 -1.51 -5.16
CA GLY A 145 -10.31 -1.45 -6.42
C GLY A 145 -10.63 -0.18 -7.23
N GLN A 146 -11.91 0.23 -7.28
CA GLN A 146 -12.32 1.49 -7.91
C GLN A 146 -11.65 2.71 -7.27
N SER A 147 -11.54 2.75 -5.95
CA SER A 147 -10.88 3.86 -5.26
C SER A 147 -9.36 3.88 -5.51
N LYS A 148 -8.72 2.71 -5.63
CA LYS A 148 -7.29 2.60 -5.93
C LYS A 148 -6.99 3.04 -7.38
N ILE A 149 -7.78 2.62 -8.35
CA ILE A 149 -7.55 3.06 -9.75
C ILE A 149 -7.77 4.57 -9.93
N MET A 150 -8.72 5.19 -9.21
CA MET A 150 -8.88 6.65 -9.21
C MET A 150 -7.61 7.35 -8.71
N ALA A 151 -7.00 6.85 -7.65
CA ALA A 151 -5.76 7.38 -7.11
C ALA A 151 -4.57 7.21 -8.08
N GLU A 152 -4.46 6.06 -8.75
CA GLU A 152 -3.44 5.82 -9.78
C GLU A 152 -3.59 6.79 -10.95
N GLN A 153 -4.81 6.96 -11.48
CA GLN A 153 -5.10 7.89 -12.58
C GLN A 153 -4.77 9.33 -12.20
N TYR A 154 -5.04 9.74 -10.96
CA TYR A 154 -4.66 11.06 -10.48
C TYR A 154 -3.14 11.26 -10.49
N LEU A 155 -2.37 10.30 -9.99
CA LEU A 155 -0.91 10.36 -10.01
C LEU A 155 -0.38 10.39 -11.45
N GLU A 156 -0.97 9.59 -12.34
CA GLU A 156 -0.54 9.45 -13.73
C GLU A 156 -0.78 10.72 -14.56
N PHE A 157 -1.94 11.36 -14.40
CA PHE A 157 -2.39 12.42 -15.32
C PHE A 157 -2.46 13.80 -14.70
N MET A 158 -2.53 13.94 -13.37
CA MET A 158 -2.87 15.21 -12.73
C MET A 158 -1.89 15.66 -11.65
N ALA A 159 -1.25 14.75 -10.94
CA ALA A 159 -0.41 15.11 -9.80
C ALA A 159 0.85 15.89 -10.18
N GLY A 160 1.48 15.58 -11.33
CA GLY A 160 2.72 16.22 -11.76
C GLY A 160 3.90 15.94 -10.82
N ILE A 161 3.88 14.79 -10.13
CA ILE A 161 4.92 14.31 -9.21
C ILE A 161 5.51 13.03 -9.81
N PRO A 162 6.84 12.84 -9.86
CA PRO A 162 7.44 11.58 -10.28
C PRO A 162 6.96 10.44 -9.39
N TYR A 163 6.33 9.43 -9.99
CA TYR A 163 5.67 8.36 -9.23
C TYR A 163 6.18 6.97 -9.58
N ILE A 164 6.00 6.05 -8.64
CA ILE A 164 6.05 4.61 -8.82
C ILE A 164 4.78 4.03 -8.19
N ILE A 165 4.06 3.18 -8.89
CA ILE A 165 2.85 2.54 -8.38
C ILE A 165 3.11 1.05 -8.21
N PHE A 166 2.93 0.54 -6.99
CA PHE A 166 2.95 -0.88 -6.70
C PHE A 166 1.52 -1.40 -6.53
N ARG A 167 1.23 -2.50 -7.21
CA ARG A 167 -0.01 -3.26 -7.14
C ARG A 167 0.27 -4.63 -6.52
N PRO A 168 0.48 -4.71 -5.19
CA PRO A 168 0.73 -5.99 -4.55
C PRO A 168 -0.50 -6.89 -4.62
N THR A 169 -0.25 -8.19 -4.60
CA THR A 169 -1.22 -9.25 -4.33
C THR A 169 -1.52 -9.31 -2.82
N GLY A 170 -1.99 -10.44 -2.30
CA GLY A 170 -2.19 -10.61 -0.86
C GLY A 170 -0.88 -10.47 -0.09
N VAL A 171 -0.74 -9.41 0.71
CA VAL A 171 0.47 -9.20 1.52
C VAL A 171 0.33 -9.95 2.84
N TYR A 172 1.26 -10.83 3.14
CA TYR A 172 1.26 -11.61 4.38
C TYR A 172 2.55 -11.40 5.20
N GLY A 173 2.51 -11.75 6.46
CA GLY A 173 3.66 -11.68 7.36
C GLY A 173 3.28 -11.30 8.80
N PRO A 174 4.26 -11.06 9.68
CA PRO A 174 4.00 -10.67 11.06
C PRO A 174 3.13 -9.42 11.15
N HIS A 175 2.16 -9.43 12.09
CA HIS A 175 1.18 -8.35 12.34
C HIS A 175 -0.01 -8.29 11.37
N GLU A 176 -0.02 -9.11 10.31
CA GLU A 176 -1.18 -9.25 9.43
C GLU A 176 -2.30 -9.99 10.18
N GLN A 177 -3.57 -9.55 10.02
CA GLN A 177 -4.71 -10.05 10.80
C GLN A 177 -5.70 -10.86 9.94
N ASP A 178 -5.85 -10.52 8.66
CA ASP A 178 -6.90 -11.09 7.81
C ASP A 178 -6.55 -12.52 7.38
N TYR A 179 -5.33 -12.73 6.91
CA TYR A 179 -4.84 -14.07 6.57
C TYR A 179 -4.61 -14.93 7.81
N LEU A 180 -4.15 -14.33 8.91
CA LEU A 180 -4.06 -15.04 10.20
C LEU A 180 -5.42 -15.55 10.65
N MET A 181 -6.50 -14.78 10.46
CA MET A 181 -7.86 -15.24 10.77
C MET A 181 -8.25 -16.42 9.87
N MET A 182 -7.96 -16.35 8.59
CA MET A 182 -8.23 -17.43 7.64
C MET A 182 -7.49 -18.70 8.00
N VAL A 183 -6.19 -18.61 8.32
CA VAL A 183 -5.38 -19.74 8.82
C VAL A 183 -5.99 -20.35 10.05
N LYS A 184 -6.37 -19.56 11.07
CA LYS A 184 -7.03 -20.05 12.29
C LYS A 184 -8.39 -20.72 12.03
N CYS A 185 -9.13 -20.29 11.01
CA CYS A 185 -10.38 -20.94 10.63
C CYS A 185 -10.10 -22.32 10.02
N ILE A 186 -9.12 -22.42 9.11
CA ILE A 186 -8.71 -23.70 8.50
C ILE A 186 -8.23 -24.69 9.58
N ASP A 187 -7.38 -24.27 10.50
CA ASP A 187 -6.88 -25.06 11.62
C ASP A 187 -8.03 -25.63 12.49
N ARG A 188 -9.11 -24.85 12.65
CA ARG A 188 -10.32 -25.29 13.36
C ARG A 188 -11.31 -26.08 12.49
N HIS A 189 -10.90 -26.52 11.30
CA HIS A 189 -11.73 -27.24 10.32
C HIS A 189 -12.96 -26.45 9.82
N PHE A 190 -12.97 -25.12 9.98
CA PHE A 190 -13.97 -24.25 9.35
C PHE A 190 -13.47 -23.79 7.99
N ASP A 191 -14.12 -24.26 6.93
CA ASP A 191 -13.78 -23.93 5.59
C ASP A 191 -14.80 -22.99 4.96
N PHE A 192 -14.40 -21.75 4.77
CA PHE A 192 -15.16 -20.75 4.04
C PHE A 192 -14.65 -20.66 2.60
N GLY A 193 -15.20 -21.49 1.73
CA GLY A 193 -15.01 -21.29 0.29
C GLY A 193 -15.62 -19.95 -0.16
N VAL A 194 -14.87 -19.14 -0.89
CA VAL A 194 -15.41 -17.92 -1.50
C VAL A 194 -15.79 -18.24 -2.94
N GLY A 195 -17.10 -18.24 -3.22
CA GLY A 195 -17.63 -18.50 -4.56
C GLY A 195 -17.70 -19.99 -4.95
N TRP A 196 -18.22 -20.25 -6.16
CA TRP A 196 -18.46 -21.60 -6.71
C TRP A 196 -17.33 -22.09 -7.61
N ARG A 197 -16.42 -21.21 -8.02
CA ARG A 197 -15.30 -21.54 -8.90
C ARG A 197 -14.00 -21.64 -8.12
N PRO A 198 -13.09 -22.53 -8.51
CA PRO A 198 -11.73 -22.52 -7.98
C PRO A 198 -11.10 -21.14 -8.16
N GLN A 199 -10.44 -20.66 -7.13
CA GLN A 199 -9.70 -19.40 -7.19
C GLN A 199 -8.21 -19.68 -7.11
N MET A 200 -7.42 -18.90 -7.85
CA MET A 200 -5.97 -18.89 -7.72
C MET A 200 -5.58 -17.74 -6.79
N LEU A 201 -4.86 -18.07 -5.75
CA LEU A 201 -4.37 -17.12 -4.75
C LEU A 201 -2.89 -16.81 -5.02
N THR A 202 -2.54 -15.56 -5.00
CA THR A 202 -1.16 -15.08 -5.09
C THR A 202 -0.85 -14.20 -3.91
N PHE A 203 0.37 -14.31 -3.41
CA PHE A 203 0.81 -13.61 -2.21
C PHE A 203 2.13 -12.89 -2.44
N ILE A 204 2.51 -12.06 -1.49
CA ILE A 204 3.84 -11.47 -1.35
C ILE A 204 4.17 -11.31 0.13
N TYR A 205 5.35 -11.75 0.54
CA TYR A 205 5.82 -11.55 1.90
C TYR A 205 6.14 -10.08 2.16
N VAL A 206 5.75 -9.56 3.32
CA VAL A 206 5.81 -8.13 3.63
C VAL A 206 7.23 -7.54 3.51
N GLU A 207 8.25 -8.27 3.97
CA GLU A 207 9.63 -7.77 3.89
C GLU A 207 10.15 -7.74 2.45
N ASP A 208 9.75 -8.70 1.60
CA ASP A 208 10.12 -8.70 0.19
C ASP A 208 9.43 -7.57 -0.57
N LEU A 209 8.15 -7.30 -0.27
CA LEU A 209 7.45 -6.14 -0.79
C LEU A 209 8.16 -4.84 -0.40
N VAL A 210 8.50 -4.69 0.88
CA VAL A 210 9.19 -3.50 1.39
C VAL A 210 10.57 -3.36 0.76
N ARG A 211 11.34 -4.45 0.65
CA ARG A 211 12.64 -4.43 -0.04
C ARG A 211 12.49 -3.95 -1.49
N ALA A 212 11.50 -4.49 -2.22
CA ALA A 212 11.23 -4.07 -3.59
C ALA A 212 10.86 -2.58 -3.70
N MET A 213 10.16 -2.01 -2.70
CA MET A 213 9.87 -0.56 -2.68
C MET A 213 11.14 0.28 -2.65
N PHE A 214 12.07 -0.04 -1.78
CA PHE A 214 13.31 0.71 -1.66
C PHE A 214 14.20 0.54 -2.90
N GLU A 215 14.29 -0.67 -3.46
CA GLU A 215 15.00 -0.89 -4.72
C GLU A 215 14.39 -0.04 -5.86
N ALA A 216 13.07 0.02 -5.96
CA ALA A 216 12.39 0.85 -6.94
C ALA A 216 12.67 2.34 -6.72
N LEU A 217 12.62 2.84 -5.49
CA LEU A 217 12.91 4.25 -5.17
C LEU A 217 14.35 4.61 -5.53
N GLU A 218 15.30 3.71 -5.38
CA GLU A 218 16.72 3.96 -5.61
C GLU A 218 17.19 3.67 -7.04
N SER A 219 16.40 2.91 -7.84
CA SER A 219 16.76 2.48 -9.20
C SER A 219 16.83 3.56 -10.26
N GLY A 220 16.29 4.76 -10.01
CA GLY A 220 16.16 5.80 -11.04
C GLY A 220 14.89 5.69 -11.90
N VAL A 221 14.07 4.66 -11.72
CA VAL A 221 12.82 4.48 -12.46
C VAL A 221 11.74 5.47 -11.99
N GLU A 222 11.01 6.02 -12.95
CA GLU A 222 9.91 6.96 -12.72
C GLU A 222 8.71 6.64 -13.62
N ASN A 223 7.52 7.02 -13.16
CA ASN A 223 6.27 6.93 -13.92
C ASN A 223 5.98 5.51 -14.42
N LYS A 224 6.18 4.53 -13.53
CA LYS A 224 5.95 3.10 -13.80
C LYS A 224 4.99 2.49 -12.80
N LYS A 225 4.31 1.44 -13.27
CA LYS A 225 3.38 0.62 -12.48
C LYS A 225 3.86 -0.83 -12.49
N TYR A 226 3.86 -1.47 -11.32
CA TYR A 226 4.33 -2.84 -11.16
C TYR A 226 3.29 -3.68 -10.41
N ILE A 227 3.03 -4.88 -10.88
CA ILE A 227 2.38 -5.93 -10.11
C ILE A 227 3.46 -6.61 -9.27
N ILE A 228 3.22 -6.74 -7.97
CA ILE A 228 4.18 -7.32 -7.04
C ILE A 228 3.56 -8.58 -6.43
N ALA A 229 4.16 -9.71 -6.73
CA ALA A 229 3.72 -11.03 -6.28
C ALA A 229 4.90 -11.99 -6.18
N GLU A 230 4.77 -13.03 -5.38
CA GLU A 230 5.60 -14.22 -5.50
C GLU A 230 5.33 -14.92 -6.83
N PRO A 231 6.31 -15.67 -7.35
CA PRO A 231 6.15 -16.37 -8.64
C PRO A 231 5.08 -17.46 -8.62
N ARG A 232 4.73 -17.98 -7.44
CA ARG A 232 3.80 -19.08 -7.27
C ARG A 232 2.38 -18.61 -7.03
N ALA A 233 1.44 -19.21 -7.76
CA ALA A 233 0.02 -19.14 -7.46
C ALA A 233 -0.44 -20.45 -6.78
N TYR A 234 -1.39 -20.35 -5.89
CA TYR A 234 -1.93 -21.47 -5.11
C TYR A 234 -3.41 -21.65 -5.41
N THR A 235 -3.84 -22.88 -5.59
CA THR A 235 -5.26 -23.20 -5.49
C THR A 235 -5.71 -23.10 -4.02
N GLN A 236 -7.00 -22.91 -3.79
CA GLN A 236 -7.54 -22.94 -2.43
C GLN A 236 -7.22 -24.27 -1.71
N LYS A 237 -7.24 -25.39 -2.47
CA LYS A 237 -6.92 -26.72 -1.92
C LYS A 237 -5.47 -26.81 -1.48
N GLU A 238 -4.52 -26.38 -2.32
CA GLU A 238 -3.09 -26.35 -1.97
C GLU A 238 -2.84 -25.46 -0.74
N PHE A 239 -3.43 -24.26 -0.72
CA PHE A 239 -3.28 -23.35 0.41
C PHE A 239 -3.76 -24.01 1.72
N ARG A 240 -4.91 -24.70 1.69
CA ARG A 240 -5.41 -25.45 2.86
C ARG A 240 -4.47 -26.56 3.28
N SER A 241 -3.96 -27.35 2.33
CA SER A 241 -3.03 -28.44 2.67
C SER A 241 -1.78 -27.91 3.37
N ILE A 242 -1.22 -26.81 2.88
CA ILE A 242 -0.05 -26.17 3.50
C ILE A 242 -0.37 -25.73 4.93
N VAL A 243 -1.52 -25.09 5.17
CA VAL A 243 -1.92 -24.63 6.50
C VAL A 243 -2.21 -25.80 7.46
N ALA A 244 -2.69 -26.93 6.95
CA ALA A 244 -3.01 -28.10 7.76
C ALA A 244 -1.79 -28.98 8.10
N GLU A 245 -0.68 -28.83 7.40
CA GLU A 245 0.58 -29.56 7.61
C GLU A 245 1.51 -28.86 8.61
N GLU A 246 1.29 -27.57 8.90
CA GLU A 246 2.04 -26.75 9.88
C GLU A 246 1.40 -26.80 11.28
#